data_9a38b4326311ee0b4c454bfb785af510
#
_entry.id   9a38b4326311ee0b4c454bfb785af510
#
_cell.length_a   1.000
_cell.length_b   1.000
_cell.length_c   1.000
_cell.angle_alpha   90.00
_cell.angle_beta   90.00
_cell.angle_gamma   90.00
#
_symmetry.space_group_name_H-M   'P 1'
#
loop_
_entity.id
_entity.type
_entity.pdbx_description
1 polymer ?
#
loop_
_entity_poly.entity_id
_entity_poly.type
_entity_poly.pdbx_seq_one_letter_code
_entity_poly.pdbx_strand_id
1 'polypeptide(L)'
;MEKHDVATFEKHVDMDTLYTKAFDDGVVAVDKIQGEGTLSNPMAVGFLQMLKPPVVAALKNETIEYVKGEKENKAQSNNKADDFAKGMKNESGIDNSKLKDITVVSKDNNEAIVALTLYNQKIDKNFDLKVKMTKLNDGTWKLKEITNLVEFLVEVDKAEKKIG
;
A
#
# COMPACT_ATOMS: atom_id res chain seq x y z
N MET A 1 15.75 3.42 -13.29
CA MET A 1 14.70 4.45 -13.43
C MET A 1 15.36 5.77 -13.09
N GLU A 2 15.43 6.70 -14.02
CA GLU A 2 15.96 8.03 -13.72
C GLU A 2 15.04 8.69 -12.68
N LYS A 3 15.65 9.24 -11.64
CA LYS A 3 14.91 10.02 -10.64
C LYS A 3 14.25 11.18 -11.37
N HIS A 4 12.95 11.40 -11.06
CA HIS A 4 12.16 12.55 -11.51
C HIS A 4 11.23 12.35 -12.73
N ASP A 5 11.13 11.17 -13.32
CA ASP A 5 10.19 10.96 -14.42
C ASP A 5 8.81 10.51 -13.91
N VAL A 6 8.03 11.50 -13.45
CA VAL A 6 6.66 11.29 -12.96
C VAL A 6 5.77 10.75 -14.08
N ALA A 7 5.92 11.21 -15.32
CA ALA A 7 5.08 10.77 -16.42
C ALA A 7 5.27 9.27 -16.72
N THR A 8 6.51 8.79 -16.73
CA THR A 8 6.80 7.36 -16.85
C THR A 8 6.27 6.58 -15.66
N PHE A 9 6.38 7.10 -14.43
CA PHE A 9 5.84 6.45 -13.24
C PHE A 9 4.30 6.31 -13.34
N GLU A 10 3.57 7.38 -13.64
CA GLU A 10 2.11 7.38 -13.80
C GLU A 10 1.63 6.46 -14.94
N LYS A 11 2.42 6.34 -16.00
CA LYS A 11 2.14 5.37 -17.06
C LYS A 11 2.15 3.94 -16.53
N HIS A 12 3.10 3.60 -15.64
CA HIS A 12 3.33 2.23 -15.16
C HIS A 12 2.69 1.91 -13.81
N VAL A 13 2.09 2.90 -13.12
CA VAL A 13 1.39 2.71 -11.86
C VAL A 13 0.01 3.37 -11.92
N ASP A 14 -1.04 2.60 -11.69
CA ASP A 14 -2.41 3.10 -11.55
C ASP A 14 -2.66 3.49 -10.09
N MET A 15 -2.19 4.67 -9.72
CA MET A 15 -2.26 5.15 -8.34
C MET A 15 -3.69 5.27 -7.83
N ASP A 16 -4.66 5.61 -8.70
CA ASP A 16 -6.06 5.74 -8.29
C ASP A 16 -6.64 4.40 -7.87
N THR A 17 -6.50 3.38 -8.70
CA THR A 17 -6.95 2.02 -8.38
C THR A 17 -6.17 1.45 -7.19
N LEU A 18 -4.84 1.61 -7.21
CA LEU A 18 -3.95 1.08 -6.18
C LEU A 18 -4.31 1.60 -4.79
N TYR A 19 -4.36 2.92 -4.61
CA TYR A 19 -4.58 3.51 -3.28
C TYR A 19 -6.04 3.45 -2.84
N THR A 20 -7.01 3.50 -3.77
CA THR A 20 -8.41 3.28 -3.45
C THR A 20 -8.63 1.88 -2.86
N LYS A 21 -8.06 0.86 -3.51
CA LYS A 21 -8.16 -0.51 -3.03
C LYS A 21 -7.32 -0.74 -1.77
N ALA A 22 -6.12 -0.19 -1.70
CA ALA A 22 -5.28 -0.29 -0.50
C ALA A 22 -5.94 0.33 0.74
N PHE A 23 -6.68 1.43 0.58
CA PHE A 23 -7.48 2.00 1.66
C PHE A 23 -8.56 1.02 2.15
N ASP A 24 -9.35 0.45 1.23
CA ASP A 24 -10.41 -0.51 1.58
C ASP A 24 -9.84 -1.76 2.27
N ASP A 25 -8.78 -2.33 1.70
CA ASP A 25 -8.11 -3.50 2.26
C ASP A 25 -7.46 -3.18 3.63
N GLY A 26 -6.90 -1.99 3.80
CA GLY A 26 -6.36 -1.50 5.08
C GLY A 26 -7.41 -1.41 6.18
N VAL A 27 -8.59 -0.88 5.86
CA VAL A 27 -9.72 -0.83 6.79
C VAL A 27 -10.16 -2.24 7.20
N VAL A 28 -10.25 -3.18 6.25
CA VAL A 28 -10.57 -4.59 6.55
C VAL A 28 -9.47 -5.24 7.41
N ALA A 29 -8.20 -4.94 7.15
CA ALA A 29 -7.10 -5.47 7.95
C ALA A 29 -7.15 -4.97 9.39
N VAL A 30 -7.38 -3.67 9.61
CA VAL A 30 -7.53 -3.07 10.95
C VAL A 30 -8.68 -3.73 11.72
N ASP A 31 -9.83 -3.93 11.09
CA ASP A 31 -10.97 -4.61 11.72
C ASP A 31 -10.62 -6.04 12.17
N LYS A 32 -9.89 -6.79 11.34
CA LYS A 32 -9.41 -8.13 11.68
C LYS A 32 -8.33 -8.14 12.78
N ILE A 33 -7.47 -7.14 12.83
CA ILE A 33 -6.36 -7.02 13.81
C ILE A 33 -6.88 -6.62 15.18
N GLN A 34 -7.83 -5.68 15.23
CA GLN A 34 -8.39 -5.15 16.49
C GLN A 34 -9.54 -5.98 17.05
N GLY A 35 -10.02 -6.96 16.30
CA GLY A 35 -11.21 -7.73 16.64
C GLY A 35 -12.47 -7.18 15.95
N GLU A 36 -13.25 -8.08 15.38
CA GLU A 36 -14.40 -7.76 14.57
C GLU A 36 -15.40 -6.87 15.33
N GLY A 37 -15.69 -5.71 14.81
CA GLY A 37 -16.66 -4.78 15.41
C GLY A 37 -16.61 -3.36 14.91
N THR A 38 -15.48 -2.88 14.41
CA THR A 38 -15.35 -1.49 13.90
C THR A 38 -16.21 -1.29 12.65
N LEU A 39 -16.19 -2.25 11.72
CA LEU A 39 -17.00 -2.21 10.50
C LEU A 39 -18.47 -2.52 10.73
N SER A 40 -18.85 -3.04 11.90
CA SER A 40 -20.23 -3.26 12.29
C SER A 40 -20.95 -1.97 12.75
N ASN A 41 -20.19 -0.88 12.98
CA ASN A 41 -20.73 0.41 13.37
C ASN A 41 -20.98 1.30 12.15
N PRO A 42 -22.24 1.61 11.77
CA PRO A 42 -22.55 2.43 10.60
C PRO A 42 -21.92 3.84 10.65
N MET A 43 -21.76 4.41 11.84
CA MET A 43 -21.15 5.73 12.02
C MET A 43 -19.63 5.67 11.72
N ALA A 44 -18.94 4.62 12.18
CA ALA A 44 -17.55 4.40 11.87
C ALA A 44 -17.34 4.18 10.38
N VAL A 45 -18.16 3.37 9.73
CA VAL A 45 -18.14 3.15 8.28
C VAL A 45 -18.36 4.45 7.52
N GLY A 46 -19.37 5.26 7.91
CA GLY A 46 -19.62 6.57 7.29
C GLY A 46 -18.42 7.53 7.42
N PHE A 47 -17.78 7.56 8.58
CA PHE A 47 -16.58 8.35 8.81
C PHE A 47 -15.40 7.89 7.92
N LEU A 48 -15.16 6.58 7.82
CA LEU A 48 -14.11 6.02 6.96
C LEU A 48 -14.37 6.34 5.48
N GLN A 49 -15.61 6.25 5.01
CA GLN A 49 -15.97 6.62 3.64
C GLN A 49 -15.71 8.12 3.35
N MET A 50 -15.91 8.98 4.33
CA MET A 50 -15.60 10.42 4.20
C MET A 50 -14.09 10.69 4.19
N LEU A 51 -13.30 9.87 4.90
CA LEU A 51 -11.83 9.99 4.92
C LEU A 51 -11.15 9.42 3.67
N LYS A 52 -11.79 8.50 2.96
CA LYS A 52 -11.17 7.79 1.82
C LYS A 52 -10.63 8.74 0.73
N PRO A 53 -11.40 9.70 0.17
CA PRO A 53 -10.89 10.57 -0.88
C PRO A 53 -9.65 11.40 -0.45
N PRO A 54 -9.65 12.10 0.70
CA PRO A 54 -8.48 12.87 1.11
C PRO A 54 -7.26 11.99 1.46
N VAL A 55 -7.45 10.78 2.01
CA VAL A 55 -6.35 9.84 2.27
C VAL A 55 -5.73 9.35 0.97
N VAL A 56 -6.55 8.95 0.00
CA VAL A 56 -6.07 8.53 -1.33
C VAL A 56 -5.30 9.66 -2.02
N ALA A 57 -5.80 10.90 -1.95
CA ALA A 57 -5.12 12.07 -2.49
C ALA A 57 -3.77 12.32 -1.81
N ALA A 58 -3.70 12.22 -0.48
CA ALA A 58 -2.46 12.38 0.28
C ALA A 58 -1.40 11.34 -0.11
N LEU A 59 -1.77 10.05 -0.21
CA LEU A 59 -0.87 8.97 -0.62
C LEU A 59 -0.35 9.17 -2.06
N LYS A 60 -1.21 9.62 -2.98
CA LYS A 60 -0.80 9.95 -4.36
C LYS A 60 0.23 11.08 -4.38
N ASN A 61 -0.04 12.17 -3.67
CA ASN A 61 0.85 13.33 -3.61
C ASN A 61 2.21 12.96 -3.01
N GLU A 62 2.23 12.24 -1.88
CA GLU A 62 3.47 11.77 -1.24
C GLU A 62 4.29 10.91 -2.21
N THR A 63 3.64 10.01 -2.96
CA THR A 63 4.32 9.19 -3.95
C THR A 63 4.90 10.01 -5.09
N ILE A 64 4.16 11.00 -5.60
CA ILE A 64 4.65 11.89 -6.67
C ILE A 64 5.85 12.72 -6.18
N GLU A 65 5.79 13.27 -4.96
CA GLU A 65 6.90 14.01 -4.35
C GLU A 65 8.14 13.12 -4.19
N TYR A 66 7.95 11.88 -3.73
CA TYR A 66 9.03 10.89 -3.66
C TYR A 66 9.65 10.58 -5.02
N VAL A 67 8.82 10.37 -6.06
CA VAL A 67 9.29 10.12 -7.43
C VAL A 67 10.06 11.31 -7.99
N LYS A 68 9.62 12.55 -7.69
CA LYS A 68 10.34 13.78 -8.05
C LYS A 68 11.68 13.94 -7.32
N GLY A 69 11.89 13.18 -6.24
CA GLY A 69 13.06 13.33 -5.37
C GLY A 69 12.98 14.57 -4.49
N GLU A 70 11.81 15.15 -4.34
CA GLU A 70 11.53 16.20 -3.36
C GLU A 70 11.58 15.54 -1.98
N LYS A 71 12.44 16.05 -1.08
CA LYS A 71 12.47 15.58 0.30
C LYS A 71 11.12 15.88 0.91
N GLU A 72 10.57 14.94 1.68
CA GLU A 72 9.37 15.15 2.49
C GLU A 72 9.48 16.54 3.16
N ASN A 73 8.82 17.53 2.61
CA ASN A 73 8.49 18.72 3.34
C ASN A 73 7.53 18.24 4.41
N LYS A 74 8.04 18.08 5.63
CA LYS A 74 7.26 17.88 6.85
C LYS A 74 6.45 19.16 7.12
N ALA A 75 5.59 19.53 6.20
CA ALA A 75 4.49 20.38 6.50
C ALA A 75 3.68 19.60 7.54
N GLN A 76 3.68 20.08 8.78
CA GLN A 76 2.75 19.63 9.80
C GLN A 76 1.35 19.95 9.31
N SER A 77 0.80 19.08 8.46
CA SER A 77 -0.61 19.15 8.15
C SER A 77 -1.32 18.52 9.34
N ASN A 78 -1.98 19.34 10.13
CA ASN A 78 -2.88 18.92 11.22
C ASN A 78 -4.17 18.33 10.62
N ASN A 79 -4.05 17.50 9.58
CA ASN A 79 -5.17 16.90 8.88
C ASN A 79 -5.31 15.43 9.31
N LYS A 80 -6.50 15.08 9.82
CA LYS A 80 -6.84 13.71 10.23
C LYS A 80 -6.60 12.66 9.13
N ALA A 81 -6.67 13.06 7.85
CA ALA A 81 -6.38 12.18 6.73
C ALA A 81 -4.89 11.80 6.66
N ASP A 82 -3.99 12.76 6.90
CA ASP A 82 -2.54 12.51 6.91
C ASP A 82 -2.14 11.67 8.12
N ASP A 83 -2.76 11.91 9.29
CA ASP A 83 -2.52 11.10 10.49
C ASP A 83 -2.98 9.64 10.26
N PHE A 84 -4.11 9.44 9.58
CA PHE A 84 -4.61 8.13 9.23
C PHE A 84 -3.68 7.43 8.20
N ALA A 85 -3.24 8.16 7.16
CA ALA A 85 -2.31 7.63 6.16
C ALA A 85 -0.96 7.24 6.79
N LYS A 86 -0.43 8.06 7.69
CA LYS A 86 0.80 7.76 8.46
C LYS A 86 0.60 6.55 9.39
N GLY A 87 -0.55 6.45 10.05
CA GLY A 87 -0.91 5.29 10.87
C GLY A 87 -0.88 4.01 10.07
N MET A 88 -1.56 3.97 8.92
CA MET A 88 -1.56 2.82 8.01
C MET A 88 -0.15 2.46 7.53
N LYS A 89 0.69 3.45 7.20
CA LYS A 89 2.06 3.25 6.76
C LYS A 89 2.92 2.65 7.88
N ASN A 90 2.83 3.18 9.09
CA ASN A 90 3.59 2.70 10.25
C ASN A 90 3.20 1.27 10.64
N GLU A 91 1.89 0.96 10.64
CA GLU A 91 1.37 -0.37 10.98
C GLU A 91 1.65 -1.41 9.87
N SER A 92 1.87 -0.97 8.63
CA SER A 92 2.20 -1.87 7.52
C SER A 92 3.57 -2.55 7.67
N GLY A 93 4.48 -2.01 8.50
CA GLY A 93 5.85 -2.49 8.64
C GLY A 93 6.71 -2.31 7.36
N ILE A 94 6.18 -1.66 6.33
CA ILE A 94 6.88 -1.46 5.05
C ILE A 94 8.12 -0.58 5.24
N ASP A 95 8.05 0.44 6.10
CA ASP A 95 9.17 1.36 6.36
C ASP A 95 10.41 0.66 6.96
N ASN A 96 10.21 -0.48 7.62
CA ASN A 96 11.28 -1.31 8.18
C ASN A 96 11.68 -2.47 7.25
N SER A 97 11.16 -2.47 6.02
CA SER A 97 11.32 -3.58 5.09
C SER A 97 12.29 -3.24 3.95
N LYS A 98 13.01 -4.27 3.50
CA LYS A 98 13.87 -4.20 2.31
C LYS A 98 13.42 -5.22 1.29
N LEU A 99 13.30 -4.79 0.04
CA LEU A 99 13.03 -5.71 -1.07
C LEU A 99 14.21 -6.70 -1.21
N LYS A 100 13.91 -7.97 -1.12
CA LYS A 100 14.87 -9.09 -1.24
C LYS A 100 14.78 -9.77 -2.59
N ASP A 101 13.56 -10.01 -3.07
CA ASP A 101 13.33 -10.76 -4.30
C ASP A 101 12.06 -10.30 -5.02
N ILE A 102 12.00 -10.55 -6.31
CA ILE A 102 10.84 -10.31 -7.17
C ILE A 102 10.59 -11.57 -8.00
N THR A 103 9.45 -12.22 -7.77
CA THR A 103 9.11 -13.48 -8.43
C THR A 103 7.78 -13.36 -9.19
N VAL A 104 7.73 -13.81 -10.44
CA VAL A 104 6.48 -13.92 -11.19
C VAL A 104 5.73 -15.16 -10.72
N VAL A 105 4.60 -14.96 -10.06
CA VAL A 105 3.74 -16.05 -9.53
C VAL A 105 2.88 -16.65 -10.63
N SER A 106 2.28 -15.79 -11.44
CA SER A 106 1.49 -16.18 -12.61
C SER A 106 1.55 -15.11 -13.68
N LYS A 107 1.43 -15.51 -14.93
CA LYS A 107 1.42 -14.59 -16.06
C LYS A 107 0.63 -15.20 -17.21
N ASP A 108 -0.26 -14.41 -17.80
CA ASP A 108 -0.89 -14.67 -19.08
C ASP A 108 -0.59 -13.56 -20.09
N ASN A 109 -1.37 -13.45 -21.15
CA ASN A 109 -1.15 -12.46 -22.21
C ASN A 109 -1.41 -11.02 -21.76
N ASN A 110 -2.28 -10.80 -20.77
CA ASN A 110 -2.79 -9.50 -20.38
C ASN A 110 -2.54 -9.14 -18.91
N GLU A 111 -2.37 -10.14 -18.04
CA GLU A 111 -2.22 -9.94 -16.60
C GLU A 111 -1.04 -10.74 -16.05
N ALA A 112 -0.45 -10.23 -14.98
CA ALA A 112 0.58 -10.95 -14.22
C ALA A 112 0.39 -10.68 -12.72
N ILE A 113 0.67 -11.69 -11.91
CA ILE A 113 0.83 -11.55 -10.46
C ILE A 113 2.31 -11.69 -10.15
N VAL A 114 2.85 -10.70 -9.48
CA VAL A 114 4.26 -10.64 -9.06
C VAL A 114 4.32 -10.59 -7.55
N ALA A 115 5.10 -11.45 -6.94
CA ALA A 115 5.42 -11.41 -5.52
C ALA A 115 6.67 -10.57 -5.28
N LEU A 116 6.59 -9.62 -4.37
CA LEU A 116 7.68 -8.84 -3.83
C LEU A 116 8.00 -9.39 -2.46
N THR A 117 9.12 -10.10 -2.31
CA THR A 117 9.57 -10.60 -1.02
C THR A 117 10.26 -9.47 -0.25
N LEU A 118 9.62 -9.03 0.82
CA LEU A 118 10.07 -7.96 1.71
C LEU A 118 10.65 -8.55 2.99
N TYR A 119 11.90 -8.24 3.30
CA TYR A 119 12.51 -8.59 4.58
C TYR A 119 12.29 -7.47 5.59
N ASN A 120 11.52 -7.73 6.62
CA ASN A 120 11.31 -6.81 7.73
C ASN A 120 12.42 -6.99 8.78
N GLN A 121 13.24 -5.95 8.95
CA GLN A 121 14.40 -5.97 9.83
C GLN A 121 14.04 -6.00 11.33
N LYS A 122 12.89 -5.42 11.71
CA LYS A 122 12.42 -5.39 13.09
C LYS A 122 11.97 -6.76 13.57
N ILE A 123 11.35 -7.53 12.66
CA ILE A 123 10.75 -8.83 12.96
C ILE A 123 11.70 -9.99 12.59
N ASP A 124 12.77 -9.71 11.84
CA ASP A 124 13.70 -10.69 11.26
C ASP A 124 12.98 -11.76 10.43
N LYS A 125 12.04 -11.32 9.57
CA LYS A 125 11.21 -12.23 8.76
C LYS A 125 10.96 -11.68 7.36
N ASN A 126 10.81 -12.60 6.39
CA ASN A 126 10.32 -12.27 5.04
C ASN A 126 8.81 -12.36 4.97
N PHE A 127 8.22 -11.44 4.19
CA PHE A 127 6.80 -11.39 3.87
C PHE A 127 6.63 -11.17 2.36
N ASP A 128 5.65 -11.81 1.75
CA ASP A 128 5.37 -11.65 0.33
C ASP A 128 4.19 -10.70 0.10
N LEU A 129 4.46 -9.59 -0.56
CA LEU A 129 3.44 -8.67 -1.05
C LEU A 129 3.17 -8.97 -2.52
N LYS A 130 1.95 -9.36 -2.86
CA LYS A 130 1.57 -9.73 -4.23
C LYS A 130 0.90 -8.57 -4.93
N VAL A 131 1.41 -8.20 -6.10
CA VAL A 131 0.89 -7.13 -6.92
C VAL A 131 0.36 -7.66 -8.24
N LYS A 132 -0.77 -7.13 -8.68
CA LYS A 132 -1.35 -7.39 -9.98
C LYS A 132 -0.89 -6.34 -10.98
N MET A 133 -0.43 -6.79 -12.12
CA MET A 133 -0.02 -5.97 -13.24
C MET A 133 -0.86 -6.28 -14.47
N THR A 134 -1.19 -5.27 -15.26
CA THR A 134 -1.91 -5.39 -16.54
C THR A 134 -1.00 -4.93 -17.67
N LYS A 135 -1.00 -5.67 -18.78
CA LYS A 135 -0.23 -5.33 -19.97
C LYS A 135 -0.87 -4.17 -20.71
N LEU A 136 -0.07 -3.19 -21.10
CA LEU A 136 -0.49 -2.06 -21.91
C LEU A 136 -0.38 -2.40 -23.43
N ASN A 137 -1.00 -1.58 -24.26
CA ASN A 137 -1.02 -1.77 -25.73
C ASN A 137 0.39 -1.69 -26.35
N ASP A 138 1.33 -0.99 -25.71
CA ASP A 138 2.73 -0.89 -26.14
C ASP A 138 3.61 -2.06 -25.67
N GLY A 139 3.00 -3.06 -25.03
CA GLY A 139 3.68 -4.25 -24.52
C GLY A 139 4.32 -4.08 -23.15
N THR A 140 4.32 -2.89 -22.56
CA THR A 140 4.77 -2.64 -21.20
C THR A 140 3.70 -3.03 -20.16
N TRP A 141 4.03 -2.97 -18.87
CA TRP A 141 3.15 -3.40 -17.79
C TRP A 141 2.80 -2.24 -16.87
N LYS A 142 1.57 -2.24 -16.36
CA LYS A 142 1.05 -1.26 -15.40
C LYS A 142 0.62 -1.95 -14.12
N LEU A 143 1.18 -1.55 -12.98
CA LEU A 143 0.77 -1.99 -11.65
C LEU A 143 -0.63 -1.44 -11.35
N LYS A 144 -1.54 -2.31 -10.94
CA LYS A 144 -2.96 -1.98 -10.69
C LYS A 144 -3.35 -2.04 -9.23
N GLU A 145 -2.99 -3.13 -8.55
CA GLU A 145 -3.44 -3.37 -7.19
C GLU A 145 -2.50 -4.30 -6.43
N ILE A 146 -2.60 -4.27 -5.11
CA ILE A 146 -2.03 -5.28 -4.22
C ILE A 146 -3.13 -6.32 -3.97
N THR A 147 -2.86 -7.59 -4.23
CA THR A 147 -3.91 -8.62 -4.20
C THR A 147 -4.05 -9.33 -2.86
N ASN A 148 -3.07 -9.18 -1.96
CA ASN A 148 -3.04 -9.83 -0.65
C ASN A 148 -2.75 -8.85 0.50
N LEU A 149 -3.15 -7.59 0.38
CA LEU A 149 -2.78 -6.58 1.37
C LEU A 149 -3.36 -6.89 2.76
N VAL A 150 -4.59 -7.38 2.83
CA VAL A 150 -5.23 -7.75 4.11
C VAL A 150 -4.44 -8.86 4.81
N GLU A 151 -4.12 -9.92 4.09
CA GLU A 151 -3.37 -11.07 4.61
C GLU A 151 -1.97 -10.64 5.05
N PHE A 152 -1.30 -9.83 4.22
CA PHE A 152 0.03 -9.28 4.50
C PHE A 152 0.04 -8.49 5.81
N LEU A 153 -0.88 -7.52 5.99
CA LEU A 153 -0.96 -6.69 7.20
C LEU A 153 -1.26 -7.52 8.45
N VAL A 154 -2.20 -8.47 8.37
CA VAL A 154 -2.54 -9.38 9.48
C VAL A 154 -1.35 -10.28 9.83
N GLU A 155 -0.57 -10.74 8.84
CA GLU A 155 0.60 -11.57 9.08
C GLU A 155 1.74 -10.79 9.74
N VAL A 156 1.98 -9.55 9.31
CA VAL A 156 2.95 -8.65 9.93
C VAL A 156 2.59 -8.38 11.39
N ASP A 157 1.34 -7.98 11.68
CA ASP A 157 0.85 -7.72 13.04
C ASP A 157 1.03 -8.95 13.96
N LYS A 158 0.62 -10.13 13.48
CA LYS A 158 0.81 -11.39 14.25
C LYS A 158 2.27 -11.70 14.53
N ALA A 159 3.17 -11.36 13.62
CA ALA A 159 4.59 -11.58 13.80
C ALA A 159 5.20 -10.56 14.80
N GLU A 160 4.77 -9.30 14.74
CA GLU A 160 5.18 -8.28 15.71
C GLU A 160 4.74 -8.62 17.14
N LYS A 161 3.51 -9.07 17.34
CA LYS A 161 2.98 -9.49 18.66
C LYS A 161 3.68 -10.69 19.27
N LYS A 162 4.43 -11.48 18.49
CA LYS A 162 5.23 -12.61 19.03
C LYS A 162 6.59 -12.20 19.55
N ILE A 163 7.06 -11.01 19.22
CA ILE A 163 8.40 -10.50 19.59
C ILE A 163 8.31 -9.56 20.79
N GLY A 164 7.18 -8.91 21.00
CA GLY A 164 6.90 -8.08 22.18
C GLY A 164 6.26 -8.85 23.30
#